data_a90b7000dee6a2e7964e424b409d3f49
#
_entry.id   a90b7000dee6a2e7964e424b409d3f49
#
_cell.length_a   1.000
_cell.length_b   1.000
_cell.length_c   1.000
_cell.angle_alpha   90.00
_cell.angle_beta   90.00
_cell.angle_gamma   90.00
#
_symmetry.space_group_name_H-M   'P 1'
#
loop_
_entity.id
_entity.type
_entity.pdbx_description
1 polymer ?
#
loop_
_entity_poly.entity_id
_entity_poly.type
_entity_poly.pdbx_seq_one_letter_code
_entity_poly.pdbx_strand_id
1 'polypeptide(L)'
;MTVTCIVVGLNEWDRYTKPMLESARANDPDLNLVLVDNGSDVHYPKMEGVTLLRSGIRRSYAGGINFGMNWAPDSDWYMVINNDTLIHKPISHRIEQLKQNALYGFNLFQKNKTALFLWDYLCGWCLIASKAVFSTIGEFDERCAPMWFEDADYSARALKAGFTLEVLDREDWGLQHLEDERKVERKAYITSHMRERLAIKDYVRRKHGIF
;
A
#
# COMPACT_ATOMS: atom_id res chain seq x y z
N MET A 1 14.05 1.23 -17.23
CA MET A 1 13.70 0.81 -15.88
C MET A 1 12.20 0.57 -15.82
N THR A 2 11.75 -0.41 -15.08
CA THR A 2 10.34 -0.80 -15.01
C THR A 2 9.78 -0.52 -13.61
N VAL A 3 8.57 0.05 -13.56
CA VAL A 3 7.84 0.33 -12.32
C VAL A 3 6.51 -0.42 -12.35
N THR A 4 6.28 -1.26 -11.36
CA THR A 4 4.99 -1.95 -11.20
C THR A 4 4.21 -1.34 -10.03
N CYS A 5 2.98 -0.94 -10.33
CA CYS A 5 2.02 -0.42 -9.38
C CYS A 5 1.00 -1.50 -9.02
N ILE A 6 0.95 -1.90 -7.75
CA ILE A 6 0.05 -2.91 -7.22
C ILE A 6 -1.09 -2.23 -6.49
N VAL A 7 -2.31 -2.48 -6.95
CA VAL A 7 -3.54 -1.94 -6.41
C VAL A 7 -4.38 -3.08 -5.87
N VAL A 8 -4.73 -3.04 -4.60
CA VAL A 8 -5.65 -4.02 -3.99
C VAL A 8 -7.03 -3.38 -3.86
N GLY A 9 -8.01 -3.95 -4.53
CA GLY A 9 -9.40 -3.50 -4.48
C GLY A 9 -10.33 -4.58 -3.92
N LEU A 10 -11.37 -4.14 -3.24
CA LEU A 10 -12.44 -4.98 -2.72
C LEU A 10 -13.75 -4.22 -2.85
N ASN A 11 -14.65 -4.71 -3.73
CA ASN A 11 -15.87 -3.97 -4.07
C ASN A 11 -15.57 -2.54 -4.57
N GLU A 12 -16.53 -1.64 -4.56
CA GLU A 12 -16.34 -0.19 -4.83
C GLU A 12 -15.63 0.10 -6.20
N TRP A 13 -15.92 -0.73 -7.22
CA TRP A 13 -15.30 -0.61 -8.54
C TRP A 13 -15.48 0.79 -9.14
N ASP A 14 -16.73 1.22 -9.30
CA ASP A 14 -17.04 2.49 -9.99
C ASP A 14 -16.65 3.71 -9.16
N ARG A 15 -16.69 3.59 -7.84
CA ARG A 15 -16.43 4.71 -6.93
C ARG A 15 -14.95 5.02 -6.78
N TYR A 16 -14.09 3.99 -6.70
CA TYR A 16 -12.67 4.17 -6.37
C TYR A 16 -11.73 3.47 -7.36
N THR A 17 -11.90 2.16 -7.55
CA THR A 17 -10.90 1.38 -8.29
C THR A 17 -10.78 1.81 -9.75
N LYS A 18 -11.90 1.97 -10.44
CA LYS A 18 -11.93 2.41 -11.83
C LYS A 18 -11.35 3.82 -12.02
N PRO A 19 -11.78 4.86 -11.28
CA PRO A 19 -11.19 6.20 -11.37
C PRO A 19 -9.68 6.22 -11.10
N MET A 20 -9.20 5.44 -10.12
CA MET A 20 -7.78 5.29 -9.84
C MET A 20 -7.02 4.78 -11.05
N LEU A 21 -7.47 3.66 -11.63
CA LEU A 21 -6.80 3.04 -12.80
C LEU A 21 -6.86 3.95 -14.04
N GLU A 22 -7.99 4.61 -14.29
CA GLU A 22 -8.14 5.57 -15.39
C GLU A 22 -7.19 6.75 -15.21
N SER A 23 -7.08 7.31 -14.01
CA SER A 23 -6.15 8.41 -13.73
C SER A 23 -4.69 7.98 -13.90
N ALA A 24 -4.32 6.78 -13.45
CA ALA A 24 -2.98 6.24 -13.63
C ALA A 24 -2.65 6.07 -15.13
N ARG A 25 -3.53 5.43 -15.91
CA ARG A 25 -3.32 5.21 -17.34
C ARG A 25 -3.24 6.51 -18.14
N ALA A 26 -4.06 7.50 -17.79
CA ALA A 26 -4.10 8.80 -18.48
C ALA A 26 -2.84 9.63 -18.20
N ASN A 27 -2.27 9.56 -17.01
CA ASN A 27 -1.16 10.43 -16.60
C ASN A 27 0.20 9.74 -16.61
N ASP A 28 0.25 8.41 -16.50
CA ASP A 28 1.50 7.65 -16.52
C ASP A 28 1.32 6.29 -17.23
N PRO A 29 1.32 6.28 -18.57
CA PRO A 29 1.15 5.07 -19.37
C PRO A 29 2.30 4.07 -19.24
N ASP A 30 3.44 4.47 -18.69
CA ASP A 30 4.63 3.63 -18.51
C ASP A 30 4.54 2.76 -17.25
N LEU A 31 3.58 3.01 -16.35
CA LEU A 31 3.34 2.17 -15.19
C LEU A 31 2.77 0.80 -15.60
N ASN A 32 3.38 -0.27 -15.11
CA ASN A 32 2.77 -1.59 -15.13
C ASN A 32 1.71 -1.67 -14.04
N LEU A 33 0.44 -1.63 -14.41
CA LEU A 33 -0.68 -1.70 -13.45
C LEU A 33 -1.09 -3.15 -13.19
N VAL A 34 -0.99 -3.56 -11.93
CA VAL A 34 -1.47 -4.87 -11.42
C VAL A 34 -2.60 -4.61 -10.44
N LEU A 35 -3.81 -4.97 -10.82
CA LEU A 35 -4.99 -4.89 -9.99
C LEU A 35 -5.30 -6.25 -9.36
N VAL A 36 -5.38 -6.30 -8.05
CA VAL A 36 -5.87 -7.45 -7.30
C VAL A 36 -7.34 -7.25 -6.94
N ASP A 37 -8.24 -8.01 -7.58
CA ASP A 37 -9.62 -8.19 -7.11
C ASP A 37 -9.59 -9.13 -5.91
N ASN A 38 -9.63 -8.58 -4.71
CA ASN A 38 -9.43 -9.28 -3.45
C ASN A 38 -10.69 -10.01 -2.95
N GLY A 39 -11.39 -10.70 -3.86
CA GLY A 39 -12.61 -11.45 -3.57
C GLY A 39 -13.83 -10.54 -3.47
N SER A 40 -13.98 -9.61 -4.42
CA SER A 40 -15.20 -8.77 -4.53
C SER A 40 -16.44 -9.61 -4.80
N ASP A 41 -17.57 -9.17 -4.26
CA ASP A 41 -18.88 -9.81 -4.43
C ASP A 41 -19.29 -9.81 -5.91
N VAL A 42 -18.99 -8.72 -6.63
CA VAL A 42 -19.06 -8.62 -8.09
C VAL A 42 -17.64 -8.49 -8.63
N HIS A 43 -17.25 -9.42 -9.49
CA HIS A 43 -15.94 -9.44 -10.09
C HIS A 43 -15.65 -8.17 -10.90
N TYR A 44 -14.44 -7.64 -10.75
CA TYR A 44 -14.00 -6.50 -11.52
C TYR A 44 -13.90 -6.85 -13.02
N PRO A 45 -14.31 -5.96 -13.91
CA PRO A 45 -14.13 -6.13 -15.34
C PRO A 45 -12.64 -6.04 -15.71
N LYS A 46 -12.29 -6.63 -16.85
CA LYS A 46 -10.96 -6.39 -17.45
C LYS A 46 -10.89 -4.96 -17.95
N MET A 47 -9.73 -4.33 -17.76
CA MET A 47 -9.40 -3.01 -18.29
C MET A 47 -8.14 -3.12 -19.15
N GLU A 48 -8.12 -2.46 -20.29
CA GLU A 48 -6.95 -2.44 -21.18
C GLU A 48 -5.72 -1.86 -20.48
N GLY A 49 -4.57 -2.49 -20.66
CA GLY A 49 -3.32 -2.09 -20.03
C GLY A 49 -3.24 -2.35 -18.52
N VAL A 50 -4.17 -3.12 -17.95
CA VAL A 50 -4.17 -3.51 -16.54
C VAL A 50 -4.13 -5.03 -16.41
N THR A 51 -3.14 -5.55 -15.69
CA THR A 51 -3.10 -6.97 -15.31
C THR A 51 -4.06 -7.20 -14.17
N LEU A 52 -5.17 -7.89 -14.44
CA LEU A 52 -6.16 -8.23 -13.42
C LEU A 52 -5.87 -9.61 -12.83
N LEU A 53 -5.60 -9.63 -11.53
CA LEU A 53 -5.46 -10.83 -10.71
C LEU A 53 -6.71 -11.00 -9.84
N ARG A 54 -7.31 -12.19 -9.86
CA ARG A 54 -8.48 -12.50 -9.04
C ARG A 54 -8.09 -13.43 -7.91
N SER A 55 -8.28 -12.98 -6.68
CA SER A 55 -8.20 -13.86 -5.53
C SER A 55 -9.49 -14.69 -5.45
N GLY A 56 -9.38 -16.02 -5.40
CA GLY A 56 -10.54 -16.91 -5.20
C GLY A 56 -11.14 -16.82 -3.80
N ILE A 57 -10.49 -16.12 -2.88
CA ILE A 57 -10.92 -15.89 -1.50
C ILE A 57 -10.64 -14.45 -1.10
N ARG A 58 -11.42 -13.92 -0.15
CA ARG A 58 -11.10 -12.63 0.48
C ARG A 58 -9.92 -12.79 1.42
N ARG A 59 -8.82 -12.08 1.14
CA ARG A 59 -7.60 -12.04 1.95
C ARG A 59 -7.60 -10.81 2.86
N SER A 60 -6.69 -10.78 3.84
CA SER A 60 -6.32 -9.53 4.49
C SER A 60 -5.77 -8.53 3.46
N TYR A 61 -5.70 -7.25 3.79
CA TYR A 61 -5.07 -6.26 2.90
C TYR A 61 -3.61 -6.63 2.61
N ALA A 62 -2.84 -7.00 3.64
CA ALA A 62 -1.49 -7.54 3.49
C ALA A 62 -1.43 -8.76 2.55
N GLY A 63 -2.36 -9.70 2.70
CA GLY A 63 -2.44 -10.88 1.82
C GLY A 63 -2.81 -10.55 0.39
N GLY A 64 -3.62 -9.51 0.17
CA GLY A 64 -3.89 -8.97 -1.16
C GLY A 64 -2.64 -8.37 -1.81
N ILE A 65 -1.85 -7.61 -1.05
CA ILE A 65 -0.57 -7.07 -1.52
C ILE A 65 0.38 -8.21 -1.89
N ASN A 66 0.58 -9.18 -0.99
CA ASN A 66 1.48 -10.31 -1.23
C ASN A 66 1.06 -11.09 -2.47
N PHE A 67 -0.25 -11.34 -2.63
CA PHE A 67 -0.77 -11.99 -3.83
C PHE A 67 -0.46 -11.18 -5.09
N GLY A 68 -0.62 -9.87 -5.06
CA GLY A 68 -0.24 -8.98 -6.16
C GLY A 68 1.26 -9.03 -6.45
N MET A 69 2.11 -8.92 -5.43
CA MET A 69 3.57 -8.98 -5.55
C MET A 69 4.06 -10.30 -6.15
N ASN A 70 3.50 -11.43 -5.71
CA ASN A 70 3.91 -12.77 -6.17
C ASN A 70 3.56 -13.04 -7.65
N TRP A 71 2.58 -12.35 -8.20
CA TRP A 71 2.15 -12.51 -9.59
C TRP A 71 2.47 -11.29 -10.48
N ALA A 72 3.06 -10.24 -9.90
CA ALA A 72 3.49 -9.06 -10.63
C ALA A 72 4.65 -9.41 -11.58
N PRO A 73 4.76 -8.73 -12.73
CA PRO A 73 5.95 -8.83 -13.57
C PRO A 73 7.18 -8.40 -12.79
N ASP A 74 8.32 -9.01 -13.11
CA ASP A 74 9.60 -8.60 -12.55
C ASP A 74 9.91 -7.16 -12.94
N SER A 75 10.15 -6.31 -11.93
CA SER A 75 10.33 -4.88 -12.11
C SER A 75 11.43 -4.34 -11.20
N ASP A 76 12.05 -3.24 -11.62
CA ASP A 76 13.11 -2.59 -10.83
C ASP A 76 12.56 -1.92 -9.57
N TRP A 77 11.32 -1.41 -9.68
CA TRP A 77 10.62 -0.72 -8.60
C TRP A 77 9.19 -1.21 -8.47
N TYR A 78 8.71 -1.21 -7.25
CA TYR A 78 7.32 -1.51 -6.93
C TYR A 78 6.69 -0.36 -6.13
N MET A 79 5.45 -0.07 -6.46
CA MET A 79 4.58 0.83 -5.72
C MET A 79 3.33 0.06 -5.29
N VAL A 80 3.07 0.02 -4.00
CA VAL A 80 1.81 -0.49 -3.43
C VAL A 80 0.95 0.72 -3.09
N ILE A 81 -0.25 0.81 -3.62
CA ILE A 81 -1.11 1.98 -3.46
C ILE A 81 -2.57 1.58 -3.26
N ASN A 82 -3.28 2.35 -2.44
CA ASN A 82 -4.72 2.16 -2.23
C ASN A 82 -5.53 2.47 -3.50
N ASN A 83 -6.62 1.74 -3.67
CA ASN A 83 -7.54 1.93 -4.80
C ASN A 83 -8.37 3.22 -4.75
N ASP A 84 -8.30 3.98 -3.65
CA ASP A 84 -8.92 5.29 -3.47
C ASP A 84 -7.90 6.45 -3.60
N THR A 85 -6.93 6.29 -4.49
CA THR A 85 -5.92 7.32 -4.79
C THR A 85 -5.97 7.67 -6.27
N LEU A 86 -5.97 8.97 -6.60
CA LEU A 86 -5.86 9.45 -7.97
C LEU A 86 -4.42 9.88 -8.27
N ILE A 87 -3.97 9.59 -9.48
CA ILE A 87 -2.65 9.97 -10.00
C ILE A 87 -2.85 11.07 -11.04
N HIS A 88 -2.31 12.27 -10.80
CA HIS A 88 -2.50 13.45 -11.65
C HIS A 88 -1.24 13.86 -12.43
N LYS A 89 -0.10 13.21 -12.17
CA LYS A 89 1.19 13.50 -12.82
C LYS A 89 1.93 12.20 -13.14
N PRO A 90 2.82 12.17 -14.15
CA PRO A 90 3.69 11.02 -14.36
C PRO A 90 4.63 10.84 -13.17
N ILE A 91 4.65 9.63 -12.61
CA ILE A 91 5.44 9.30 -11.41
C ILE A 91 6.56 8.30 -11.68
N SER A 92 6.47 7.49 -12.73
CA SER A 92 7.48 6.48 -13.09
C SER A 92 8.88 7.07 -13.21
N HIS A 93 9.05 8.16 -13.98
CA HIS A 93 10.33 8.85 -14.15
C HIS A 93 10.88 9.45 -12.85
N ARG A 94 10.01 9.80 -11.92
CA ARG A 94 10.44 10.34 -10.62
C ARG A 94 10.91 9.23 -9.70
N ILE A 95 10.28 8.07 -9.76
CA ILE A 95 10.70 6.87 -9.03
C ILE A 95 12.13 6.47 -9.44
N GLU A 96 12.49 6.61 -10.70
CA GLU A 96 13.84 6.34 -11.20
C GLU A 96 14.95 7.15 -10.51
N GLN A 97 14.62 8.32 -10.01
CA GLN A 97 15.54 9.23 -9.36
C GLN A 97 15.67 8.99 -7.85
N LEU A 98 14.88 8.08 -7.29
CA LEU A 98 14.90 7.76 -5.88
C LEU A 98 16.11 6.89 -5.51
N LYS A 99 16.57 7.02 -4.27
CA LYS A 99 17.64 6.16 -3.73
C LYS A 99 17.12 4.73 -3.55
N GLN A 100 17.92 3.74 -3.96
CA GLN A 100 17.51 2.33 -3.94
C GLN A 100 17.52 1.68 -2.55
N ASN A 101 18.02 2.35 -1.52
CA ASN A 101 18.16 1.82 -0.16
C ASN A 101 17.16 2.43 0.84
N ALA A 102 16.01 2.85 0.37
CA ALA A 102 14.97 3.43 1.21
C ALA A 102 13.58 2.88 0.89
N LEU A 103 12.72 2.89 1.91
CA LEU A 103 11.28 2.73 1.76
C LEU A 103 10.65 4.12 1.78
N TYR A 104 9.87 4.43 0.77
CA TYR A 104 9.22 5.73 0.57
C TYR A 104 7.72 5.65 0.85
N GLY A 105 7.19 6.76 1.36
CA GLY A 105 5.75 6.97 1.53
C GLY A 105 5.43 8.45 1.56
N PHE A 106 4.19 8.81 1.81
CA PHE A 106 3.72 10.21 1.74
C PHE A 106 3.31 10.78 3.10
N ASN A 107 3.21 9.94 4.12
CA ASN A 107 2.92 10.33 5.49
C ASN A 107 3.75 9.50 6.46
N LEU A 108 4.40 10.17 7.41
CA LEU A 108 5.17 9.53 8.47
C LEU A 108 4.47 9.70 9.82
N PHE A 109 4.20 8.59 10.48
CA PHE A 109 3.78 8.58 11.88
C PHE A 109 5.00 8.50 12.79
N GLN A 110 5.32 9.62 13.43
CA GLN A 110 6.49 9.74 14.30
C GLN A 110 6.20 9.13 15.68
N LYS A 111 7.14 8.32 16.19
CA LYS A 111 7.06 7.68 17.51
C LYS A 111 6.77 8.65 18.66
N ASN A 112 7.30 9.87 18.57
CA ASN A 112 7.14 10.90 19.59
C ASN A 112 5.78 11.62 19.55
N LYS A 113 5.04 11.48 18.46
CA LYS A 113 3.73 12.15 18.22
C LYS A 113 2.55 11.19 18.31
N THR A 114 2.79 9.90 18.14
CA THR A 114 1.77 8.87 18.24
C THR A 114 2.14 7.89 19.34
N ALA A 115 1.30 7.67 20.31
CA ALA A 115 1.51 6.62 21.32
C ALA A 115 1.28 5.20 20.79
N LEU A 116 1.28 5.02 19.44
CA LEU A 116 0.97 3.73 18.83
C LEU A 116 2.17 2.80 18.85
N PHE A 117 3.34 3.27 18.39
CA PHE A 117 4.57 2.47 18.30
C PHE A 117 5.78 3.29 18.78
N LEU A 118 6.86 2.59 19.20
CA LEU A 118 8.13 3.21 19.60
C LEU A 118 9.11 3.38 18.43
N TRP A 119 8.64 3.24 17.20
CA TRP A 119 9.38 3.53 15.96
C TRP A 119 8.54 4.39 15.03
N ASP A 120 9.21 5.07 14.15
CA ASP A 120 8.58 5.81 13.07
C ASP A 120 8.09 4.81 12.00
N TYR A 121 6.95 5.08 11.38
CA TYR A 121 6.45 4.26 10.29
C TYR A 121 5.72 5.09 9.23
N LEU A 122 5.82 4.65 7.99
CA LEU A 122 5.13 5.24 6.87
C LEU A 122 3.69 4.75 6.80
N CYS A 123 2.77 5.62 6.42
CA CYS A 123 1.37 5.25 6.21
C CYS A 123 1.22 4.40 4.94
N GLY A 124 0.54 3.27 5.06
CA GLY A 124 0.47 2.21 4.05
C GLY A 124 -0.41 2.50 2.83
N TRP A 125 -1.04 3.69 2.72
CA TRP A 125 -1.87 3.98 1.54
C TRP A 125 -1.06 4.10 0.24
N CYS A 126 0.23 4.44 0.31
CA CYS A 126 1.16 4.37 -0.79
C CYS A 126 2.59 4.15 -0.25
N LEU A 127 3.20 3.03 -0.64
CA LEU A 127 4.59 2.69 -0.34
C LEU A 127 5.32 2.41 -1.65
N ILE A 128 6.52 2.96 -1.78
CA ILE A 128 7.39 2.80 -2.96
C ILE A 128 8.76 2.33 -2.50
N ALA A 129 9.30 1.32 -3.16
CA ALA A 129 10.68 0.89 -2.94
C ALA A 129 11.24 0.14 -4.15
N SER A 130 12.57 0.04 -4.21
CA SER A 130 13.24 -0.81 -5.18
C SER A 130 12.95 -2.29 -4.93
N LYS A 131 13.11 -3.12 -5.97
CA LYS A 131 13.02 -4.57 -5.87
C LYS A 131 13.91 -5.12 -4.74
N ALA A 132 15.12 -4.59 -4.60
CA ALA A 132 16.07 -5.03 -3.57
C ALA A 132 15.53 -4.81 -2.15
N VAL A 133 14.86 -3.69 -1.89
CA VAL A 133 14.24 -3.38 -0.60
C VAL A 133 13.09 -4.35 -0.31
N PHE A 134 12.14 -4.52 -1.25
CA PHE A 134 11.02 -5.45 -1.09
C PHE A 134 11.51 -6.90 -0.90
N SER A 135 12.50 -7.35 -1.69
CA SER A 135 13.05 -8.70 -1.56
C SER A 135 13.75 -8.93 -0.22
N THR A 136 14.41 -7.92 0.33
CA THR A 136 15.10 -8.01 1.63
C THR A 136 14.13 -8.00 2.80
N ILE A 137 13.10 -7.14 2.76
CA ILE A 137 12.10 -7.05 3.83
C ILE A 137 11.16 -8.27 3.78
N GLY A 138 10.88 -8.79 2.58
CA GLY A 138 9.98 -9.90 2.32
C GLY A 138 8.51 -9.47 2.32
N GLU A 139 7.62 -10.43 2.44
CA GLU A 139 6.17 -10.25 2.38
C GLU A 139 5.62 -9.42 3.53
N PHE A 140 4.47 -8.77 3.30
CA PHE A 140 3.69 -8.15 4.36
C PHE A 140 3.13 -9.20 5.32
N ASP A 141 3.04 -8.89 6.60
CA ASP A 141 2.56 -9.85 7.61
C ASP A 141 1.02 -9.99 7.56
N GLU A 142 0.54 -11.10 7.02
CA GLU A 142 -0.89 -11.38 6.87
C GLU A 142 -1.66 -11.54 8.19
N ARG A 143 -0.94 -11.66 9.32
CA ARG A 143 -1.56 -11.64 10.66
C ARG A 143 -2.07 -10.26 11.05
N CYS A 144 -1.72 -9.23 10.30
CA CYS A 144 -2.33 -7.91 10.37
C CYS A 144 -3.71 -7.90 9.68
N ALA A 145 -4.55 -8.88 10.00
CA ALA A 145 -5.86 -9.10 9.38
C ALA A 145 -7.01 -8.48 10.20
N PRO A 146 -8.04 -7.94 9.55
CA PRO A 146 -8.24 -7.83 8.09
C PRO A 146 -7.39 -6.75 7.43
N MET A 147 -6.97 -5.74 8.17
CA MET A 147 -6.08 -4.63 7.83
C MET A 147 -5.59 -3.95 9.13
N TRP A 148 -4.73 -2.97 9.04
CA TRP A 148 -4.07 -2.15 10.06
C TRP A 148 -2.73 -2.68 10.53
N PHE A 149 -1.83 -1.72 10.60
CA PHE A 149 -0.47 -1.88 11.15
C PHE A 149 0.45 -2.84 10.38
N GLU A 150 0.02 -3.33 9.21
CA GLU A 150 0.90 -3.98 8.23
C GLU A 150 2.01 -3.03 7.76
N ASP A 151 1.68 -1.75 7.64
CA ASP A 151 2.60 -0.66 7.31
C ASP A 151 3.60 -0.36 8.44
N ALA A 152 3.14 -0.38 9.69
CA ALA A 152 4.00 -0.21 10.86
C ALA A 152 4.96 -1.41 11.04
N ASP A 153 4.46 -2.64 10.84
CA ASP A 153 5.29 -3.85 10.81
C ASP A 153 6.33 -3.79 9.68
N TYR A 154 5.89 -3.40 8.48
CA TYR A 154 6.76 -3.34 7.32
C TYR A 154 7.87 -2.31 7.49
N SER A 155 7.52 -1.11 7.99
CA SER A 155 8.48 -0.05 8.31
C SER A 155 9.48 -0.46 9.39
N ALA A 156 9.03 -1.18 10.44
CA ALA A 156 9.93 -1.69 11.48
C ALA A 156 10.93 -2.70 10.91
N ARG A 157 10.50 -3.57 9.98
CA ARG A 157 11.40 -4.52 9.31
C ARG A 157 12.37 -3.82 8.36
N ALA A 158 11.93 -2.78 7.66
CA ALA A 158 12.79 -1.94 6.84
C ALA A 158 13.91 -1.30 7.67
N LEU A 159 13.57 -0.66 8.79
CA LEU A 159 14.55 -0.07 9.72
C LEU A 159 15.53 -1.11 10.28
N LYS A 160 15.05 -2.29 10.67
CA LYS A 160 15.90 -3.39 11.16
C LYS A 160 16.85 -3.94 10.09
N ALA A 161 16.45 -3.89 8.82
CA ALA A 161 17.28 -4.27 7.69
C ALA A 161 18.29 -3.17 7.26
N GLY A 162 18.28 -2.01 7.93
CA GLY A 162 19.19 -0.89 7.67
C GLY A 162 18.73 0.08 6.59
N PHE A 163 17.48 -0.02 6.13
CA PHE A 163 16.90 0.93 5.20
C PHE A 163 16.40 2.18 5.91
N THR A 164 16.36 3.31 5.19
CA THR A 164 15.74 4.54 5.68
C THR A 164 14.26 4.60 5.32
N LEU A 165 13.50 5.38 6.09
CA LEU A 165 12.12 5.75 5.76
C LEU A 165 12.13 7.19 5.25
N GLU A 166 11.68 7.39 4.03
CA GLU A 166 11.71 8.69 3.36
C GLU A 166 10.28 9.16 3.04
N VAL A 167 10.02 10.44 3.24
CA VAL A 167 8.71 11.04 2.98
C VAL A 167 8.78 11.86 1.70
N LEU A 168 7.84 11.58 0.81
CA LEU A 168 7.64 12.32 -0.43
C LEU A 168 6.47 13.30 -0.25
N ASP A 169 6.53 14.42 -0.96
CA ASP A 169 5.44 15.39 -0.99
C ASP A 169 4.34 14.95 -1.97
N ARG A 170 3.14 14.68 -1.47
CA ARG A 170 2.03 14.16 -2.28
C ARG A 170 1.55 15.13 -3.36
N GLU A 171 1.59 16.45 -3.09
CA GLU A 171 1.13 17.48 -4.05
C GLU A 171 2.14 17.63 -5.17
N ASP A 172 3.43 17.63 -4.82
CA ASP A 172 4.50 17.64 -5.80
C ASP A 172 4.44 16.40 -6.70
N TRP A 173 4.14 15.21 -6.14
CA TRP A 173 3.98 13.96 -6.86
C TRP A 173 2.63 13.82 -7.58
N GLY A 174 1.71 14.74 -7.37
CA GLY A 174 0.39 14.71 -7.98
C GLY A 174 -0.47 13.53 -7.53
N LEU A 175 -0.36 13.12 -6.27
CA LEU A 175 -1.19 12.05 -5.69
C LEU A 175 -2.28 12.65 -4.81
N GLN A 176 -3.52 12.25 -5.07
CA GLN A 176 -4.68 12.61 -4.28
C GLN A 176 -5.29 11.37 -3.64
N HIS A 177 -5.11 11.22 -2.33
CA HIS A 177 -5.75 10.15 -1.57
C HIS A 177 -7.14 10.62 -1.10
N LEU A 178 -8.18 9.90 -1.48
CA LEU A 178 -9.59 10.26 -1.23
C LEU A 178 -10.05 9.89 0.19
N GLU A 179 -9.14 9.87 1.16
CA GLU A 179 -9.42 9.51 2.55
C GLU A 179 -10.51 10.39 3.19
N ASP A 180 -10.55 11.67 2.81
CA ASP A 180 -11.50 12.63 3.36
C ASP A 180 -12.95 12.29 2.98
N GLU A 181 -13.16 11.71 1.80
CA GLU A 181 -14.48 11.27 1.35
C GLU A 181 -15.00 10.05 2.13
N ARG A 182 -14.09 9.29 2.76
CA ARG A 182 -14.39 8.06 3.52
C ARG A 182 -14.37 8.25 5.03
N LYS A 183 -14.17 9.47 5.55
CA LYS A 183 -14.00 9.71 7.00
C LYS A 183 -15.09 9.08 7.87
N VAL A 184 -16.34 9.21 7.47
CA VAL A 184 -17.48 8.71 8.25
C VAL A 184 -17.52 7.18 8.22
N GLU A 185 -17.41 6.60 7.04
CA GLU A 185 -17.40 5.14 6.82
C GLU A 185 -16.21 4.50 7.54
N ARG A 186 -15.02 5.09 7.40
CA ARG A 186 -13.80 4.63 8.06
C ARG A 186 -13.92 4.70 9.59
N LYS A 187 -14.49 5.79 10.13
CA LYS A 187 -14.70 5.90 11.58
C LYS A 187 -15.65 4.82 12.09
N ALA A 188 -16.75 4.56 11.40
CA ALA A 188 -17.69 3.51 11.74
C ALA A 188 -17.03 2.13 11.68
N TYR A 189 -16.26 1.84 10.62
CA TYR A 189 -15.52 0.59 10.46
C TYR A 189 -14.49 0.39 11.57
N ILE A 190 -13.67 1.41 11.88
CA ILE A 190 -12.70 1.35 12.98
C ILE A 190 -13.41 1.07 14.32
N THR A 191 -14.54 1.72 14.56
CA THR A 191 -15.29 1.55 15.81
C THR A 191 -15.83 0.13 15.95
N SER A 192 -16.39 -0.43 14.87
CA SER A 192 -16.93 -1.80 14.88
C SER A 192 -15.86 -2.89 15.01
N HIS A 193 -14.61 -2.62 14.59
CA HIS A 193 -13.49 -3.56 14.62
C HIS A 193 -12.39 -3.15 15.63
N MET A 194 -12.77 -2.40 16.66
CA MET A 194 -11.79 -1.85 17.62
C MET A 194 -11.01 -2.96 18.36
N ARG A 195 -11.65 -4.08 18.67
CA ARG A 195 -10.98 -5.20 19.39
C ARG A 195 -9.89 -5.82 18.52
N GLU A 196 -10.21 -6.11 17.27
CA GLU A 196 -9.26 -6.66 16.29
C GLU A 196 -8.10 -5.70 16.07
N ARG A 197 -8.39 -4.41 15.88
CA ARG A 197 -7.38 -3.38 15.71
C ARG A 197 -6.42 -3.28 16.91
N LEU A 198 -6.92 -3.35 18.13
CA LEU A 198 -6.10 -3.36 19.35
C LEU A 198 -5.25 -4.64 19.44
N ALA A 199 -5.83 -5.80 19.13
CA ALA A 199 -5.11 -7.07 19.15
C ALA A 199 -3.96 -7.09 18.12
N ILE A 200 -4.19 -6.57 16.91
CA ILE A 200 -3.14 -6.44 15.88
C ILE A 200 -2.04 -5.48 16.35
N LYS A 201 -2.41 -4.32 16.90
CA LYS A 201 -1.44 -3.38 17.48
C LYS A 201 -0.53 -4.05 18.50
N ASP A 202 -1.13 -4.79 19.45
CA ASP A 202 -0.39 -5.48 20.50
C ASP A 202 0.46 -6.62 19.94
N TYR A 203 -0.03 -7.33 18.91
CA TYR A 203 0.75 -8.31 18.19
C TYR A 203 2.00 -7.68 17.55
N VAL A 204 1.85 -6.59 16.78
CA VAL A 204 2.96 -5.91 16.10
C VAL A 204 3.97 -5.36 17.11
N ARG A 205 3.50 -4.82 18.24
CA ARG A 205 4.38 -4.38 19.35
C ARG A 205 5.22 -5.53 19.89
N ARG A 206 4.59 -6.66 20.23
CA ARG A 206 5.31 -7.85 20.74
C ARG A 206 6.31 -8.41 19.75
N LYS A 207 5.93 -8.49 18.47
CA LYS A 207 6.79 -8.97 17.40
C LYS A 207 8.10 -8.18 17.29
N HIS A 208 8.07 -6.89 17.56
CA HIS A 208 9.24 -6.01 17.49
C HIS A 208 9.95 -5.78 18.83
N GLY A 209 9.56 -6.49 19.91
CA GLY A 209 10.25 -6.48 21.20
C GLY A 209 9.91 -5.29 22.06
N ILE A 210 8.68 -4.77 21.98
CA ILE A 210 8.20 -3.63 22.74
C ILE A 210 7.07 -4.13 23.66
N PHE A 211 7.37 -4.20 24.94
CA PHE A 211 6.42 -4.47 26.03
C PHE A 211 6.13 -3.18 26.80
#